data_5c4b044385cbfeec9886c8d7fd3c0cac
#
_entry.id   5c4b044385cbfeec9886c8d7fd3c0cac
#
_cell.length_a   1.000
_cell.length_b   1.000
_cell.length_c   1.000
_cell.angle_alpha   90.00
_cell.angle_beta   90.00
_cell.angle_gamma   90.00
#
_symmetry.space_group_name_H-M   'P 1'
#
loop_
_entity.id
_entity.type
_entity.pdbx_description
1 polymer ?
#
loop_
_entity_poly.entity_id
_entity_poly.type
_entity_poly.pdbx_seq_one_letter_code
_entity_poly.pdbx_strand_id
1 'polypeptide(L)'
;MSQNTPPAEIADLHQEDRSFAPSKEFQAQANVRDADVYARAERDPEAFWAGFAGELHWFTKWTQVLDWKPPHAKWFVGGTLNASVNCVDRHIRGPRRNKAAIVWEGEPGDRRTLTYFDLYRQVSQFANVMRSLGVKRGDRVAIYLPLIPELSIAMLACARIGAVHSVVFGGFSSESLRDRINDAQCTLLITADGGWRRGQVVPLKQMADEALKGTPSIKDVIVVQRLHGSPVEIHIKEGRDHWYHRLMLDASYHSDPEHMDAEDMLY
;
A
#
# COMPACT_ATOMS: atom_id res chain seq x y z
N MET A 1 38.21 15.67 48.17
CA MET A 1 37.18 15.00 47.32
C MET A 1 37.05 15.87 46.11
N SER A 2 37.64 15.43 45.00
CA SER A 2 37.59 16.14 43.70
C SER A 2 36.24 15.86 43.08
N GLN A 3 35.42 16.88 42.88
CA GLN A 3 34.18 16.79 42.10
C GLN A 3 34.55 16.62 40.64
N ASN A 4 34.33 15.44 40.13
CA ASN A 4 34.48 15.14 38.72
C ASN A 4 33.24 15.73 37.98
N THR A 5 33.31 17.00 37.58
CA THR A 5 32.33 17.61 36.69
C THR A 5 32.53 16.95 35.33
N PRO A 6 31.52 16.33 34.73
CA PRO A 6 31.65 15.77 33.38
C PRO A 6 32.02 16.87 32.39
N PRO A 7 32.80 16.56 31.36
CA PRO A 7 33.18 17.56 30.35
C PRO A 7 31.93 18.18 29.73
N ALA A 8 32.01 19.47 29.44
CA ALA A 8 30.89 20.27 28.89
C ALA A 8 30.19 19.62 27.66
N GLU A 9 30.96 18.92 26.84
CA GLU A 9 30.47 18.19 25.67
C GLU A 9 29.42 17.08 25.97
N ILE A 10 29.53 16.47 27.19
CA ILE A 10 28.55 15.42 27.58
C ILE A 10 27.29 16.08 28.16
N ALA A 11 27.41 17.24 28.81
CA ALA A 11 26.26 17.99 29.30
C ALA A 11 25.42 18.57 28.18
N ASP A 12 26.04 19.01 27.06
CA ASP A 12 25.36 19.50 25.87
C ASP A 12 24.57 18.40 25.14
N LEU A 13 24.97 17.14 25.26
CA LEU A 13 24.23 16.01 24.69
C LEU A 13 22.91 15.71 25.42
N HIS A 14 22.74 16.21 26.63
CA HIS A 14 21.52 16.02 27.43
C HIS A 14 20.53 17.18 27.38
N GLN A 15 20.92 18.31 26.77
CA GLN A 15 20.06 19.49 26.58
C GLN A 15 20.07 19.87 25.09
N GLU A 16 19.26 19.20 24.30
CA GLU A 16 19.14 19.45 22.86
C GLU A 16 18.05 20.49 22.61
N ASP A 17 18.42 21.77 22.70
CA ASP A 17 17.55 22.91 22.39
C ASP A 17 17.82 23.53 21.01
N ARG A 18 18.69 22.90 20.22
CA ARG A 18 19.07 23.43 18.91
C ARG A 18 17.91 23.30 17.91
N SER A 19 17.57 24.37 17.24
CA SER A 19 16.65 24.35 16.12
C SER A 19 17.38 24.62 14.81
N PHE A 20 17.09 23.84 13.78
CA PHE A 20 17.70 23.96 12.47
C PHE A 20 16.68 24.51 11.49
N ALA A 21 16.83 25.78 11.10
CA ALA A 21 15.97 26.36 10.08
C ALA A 21 16.28 25.73 8.70
N PRO A 22 15.25 25.44 7.89
CA PRO A 22 15.47 24.94 6.54
C PRO A 22 16.19 25.97 5.67
N SER A 23 17.03 25.51 4.71
CA SER A 23 17.75 26.41 3.81
C SER A 23 16.77 27.22 2.93
N LYS A 24 17.22 28.36 2.43
CA LYS A 24 16.42 29.21 1.53
C LYS A 24 16.04 28.47 0.23
N GLU A 25 16.95 27.64 -0.29
CA GLU A 25 16.71 26.80 -1.46
C GLU A 25 15.61 25.79 -1.22
N PHE A 26 15.63 25.12 -0.05
CA PHE A 26 14.59 24.17 0.34
C PHE A 26 13.24 24.89 0.49
N GLN A 27 13.19 26.03 1.18
CA GLN A 27 11.96 26.81 1.34
C GLN A 27 11.39 27.26 -0.01
N ALA A 28 12.25 27.67 -0.95
CA ALA A 28 11.82 28.09 -2.29
C ALA A 28 11.21 26.97 -3.12
N GLN A 29 11.58 25.71 -2.86
CA GLN A 29 11.09 24.52 -3.58
C GLN A 29 9.99 23.76 -2.83
N ALA A 30 9.72 24.12 -1.58
CA ALA A 30 8.70 23.44 -0.76
C ALA A 30 7.30 23.60 -1.36
N ASN A 31 6.50 22.53 -1.33
CA ASN A 31 5.10 22.56 -1.77
C ASN A 31 4.24 23.45 -0.85
N VAL A 32 4.51 23.46 0.44
CA VAL A 32 3.90 24.34 1.44
C VAL A 32 4.98 25.27 1.96
N ARG A 33 4.81 26.60 1.75
CA ARG A 33 5.84 27.61 2.02
C ARG A 33 5.52 28.53 3.17
N ASP A 34 4.29 28.53 3.63
CA ASP A 34 3.82 29.38 4.70
C ASP A 34 3.13 28.57 5.82
N ALA A 35 3.21 29.08 7.04
CA ALA A 35 2.56 28.48 8.21
C ALA A 35 1.04 28.79 8.28
N ASP A 36 0.52 29.67 7.42
CA ASP A 36 -0.91 30.03 7.38
C ASP A 36 -1.79 28.85 6.93
N VAL A 37 -1.18 27.80 6.37
CA VAL A 37 -1.87 26.57 6.00
C VAL A 37 -2.66 25.99 7.16
N TYR A 38 -2.11 26.01 8.38
CA TYR A 38 -2.79 25.52 9.59
C TYR A 38 -3.96 26.40 9.99
N ALA A 39 -3.76 27.73 10.01
CA ALA A 39 -4.82 28.69 10.33
C ALA A 39 -5.97 28.64 9.30
N ARG A 40 -5.68 28.39 8.03
CA ARG A 40 -6.71 28.19 7.00
C ARG A 40 -7.50 26.90 7.24
N ALA A 41 -6.81 25.80 7.59
CA ALA A 41 -7.47 24.55 7.89
C ALA A 41 -8.40 24.62 9.13
N GLU A 42 -7.98 25.36 10.16
CA GLU A 42 -8.78 25.59 11.38
C GLU A 42 -9.98 26.50 11.14
N ARG A 43 -9.83 27.54 10.32
CA ARG A 43 -10.88 28.52 10.05
C ARG A 43 -12.05 27.94 9.27
N ASP A 44 -11.74 27.14 8.24
CA ASP A 44 -12.72 26.52 7.36
C ASP A 44 -12.22 25.17 6.86
N PRO A 45 -12.38 24.11 7.67
CA PRO A 45 -11.89 22.77 7.31
C PRO A 45 -12.61 22.21 6.08
N GLU A 46 -13.89 22.55 5.84
CA GLU A 46 -14.61 22.05 4.67
C GLU A 46 -14.04 22.65 3.38
N ALA A 47 -13.89 23.98 3.30
CA ALA A 47 -13.28 24.63 2.14
C ALA A 47 -11.82 24.18 1.94
N PHE A 48 -11.06 24.01 3.03
CA PHE A 48 -9.69 23.54 2.99
C PHE A 48 -9.55 22.15 2.33
N TRP A 49 -10.32 21.16 2.81
CA TRP A 49 -10.29 19.81 2.27
C TRP A 49 -10.97 19.70 0.90
N ALA A 50 -12.01 20.49 0.62
CA ALA A 50 -12.60 20.58 -0.71
C ALA A 50 -11.60 21.02 -1.78
N GLY A 51 -10.68 21.93 -1.41
CA GLY A 51 -9.58 22.37 -2.29
C GLY A 51 -8.71 21.20 -2.75
N PHE A 52 -8.20 20.40 -1.81
CA PHE A 52 -7.38 19.22 -2.13
C PHE A 52 -8.18 18.13 -2.85
N ALA A 53 -9.41 17.85 -2.39
CA ALA A 53 -10.27 16.87 -3.04
C ALA A 53 -10.63 17.28 -4.47
N GLY A 54 -10.71 18.56 -4.76
CA GLY A 54 -10.94 19.09 -6.11
C GLY A 54 -9.82 18.77 -7.11
N GLU A 55 -8.63 18.46 -6.64
CA GLU A 55 -7.50 18.00 -7.48
C GLU A 55 -7.57 16.53 -7.88
N LEU A 56 -8.45 15.74 -7.24
CA LEU A 56 -8.62 14.34 -7.54
C LEU A 56 -9.59 14.13 -8.71
N HIS A 57 -9.45 12.97 -9.36
CA HIS A 57 -10.42 12.52 -10.36
C HIS A 57 -11.61 11.84 -9.67
N TRP A 58 -12.80 12.40 -9.84
CA TRP A 58 -14.07 11.88 -9.36
C TRP A 58 -14.91 11.39 -10.54
N PHE A 59 -15.53 10.23 -10.41
CA PHE A 59 -16.56 9.79 -11.35
C PHE A 59 -17.84 10.58 -11.13
N THR A 60 -18.21 10.79 -9.86
CA THR A 60 -19.30 11.66 -9.43
C THR A 60 -18.76 12.57 -8.33
N LYS A 61 -18.91 13.89 -8.49
CA LYS A 61 -18.48 14.85 -7.47
C LYS A 61 -19.44 14.79 -6.29
N TRP A 62 -18.94 15.02 -5.09
CA TRP A 62 -19.73 15.06 -3.85
C TRP A 62 -20.75 16.20 -3.86
N THR A 63 -21.81 16.04 -3.07
CA THR A 63 -22.85 17.06 -2.83
C THR A 63 -22.62 17.83 -1.54
N GLN A 64 -21.91 17.23 -0.57
CA GLN A 64 -21.58 17.83 0.73
C GLN A 64 -20.16 17.37 1.12
N VAL A 65 -19.35 18.30 1.64
CA VAL A 65 -17.95 18.00 2.00
C VAL A 65 -17.88 17.21 3.29
N LEU A 66 -18.63 17.62 4.31
CA LEU A 66 -18.66 16.99 5.62
C LEU A 66 -20.09 16.92 6.16
N ASP A 67 -20.55 15.74 6.55
CA ASP A 67 -21.72 15.51 7.41
C ASP A 67 -21.22 15.10 8.80
N TRP A 68 -21.19 16.07 9.72
CA TRP A 68 -20.67 15.89 11.07
C TRP A 68 -21.78 15.64 12.06
N LYS A 69 -21.92 14.39 12.53
CA LYS A 69 -22.87 13.95 13.56
C LYS A 69 -22.12 13.15 14.63
N PRO A 70 -21.53 13.79 15.64
CA PRO A 70 -20.72 13.11 16.65
C PRO A 70 -21.40 11.89 17.26
N PRO A 71 -20.69 10.74 17.40
CA PRO A 71 -19.28 10.52 17.13
C PRO A 71 -18.96 10.18 15.66
N HIS A 72 -19.91 10.30 14.74
CA HIS A 72 -19.76 9.91 13.34
C HIS A 72 -19.50 11.11 12.44
N ALA A 73 -18.68 10.90 11.42
CA ALA A 73 -18.44 11.84 10.34
C ALA A 73 -18.54 11.12 9.00
N LYS A 74 -19.03 11.81 7.97
CA LYS A 74 -18.95 11.37 6.57
C LYS A 74 -18.32 12.46 5.75
N TRP A 75 -17.31 12.10 4.95
CA TRP A 75 -16.61 13.01 4.09
C TRP A 75 -16.99 12.82 2.61
N PHE A 76 -17.13 13.93 1.89
CA PHE A 76 -17.42 13.95 0.45
C PHE A 76 -18.65 13.14 0.06
N VAL A 77 -19.74 13.37 0.79
CA VAL A 77 -21.00 12.64 0.70
C VAL A 77 -21.56 12.60 -0.73
N GLY A 78 -21.86 11.41 -1.21
CA GLY A 78 -22.35 11.15 -2.58
C GLY A 78 -21.26 11.22 -3.66
N GLY A 79 -20.01 11.49 -3.27
CA GLY A 79 -18.88 11.45 -4.19
C GLY A 79 -18.44 10.01 -4.50
N THR A 80 -18.12 9.73 -5.77
CA THR A 80 -17.55 8.43 -6.16
C THR A 80 -16.22 8.60 -6.88
N LEU A 81 -15.23 7.81 -6.47
CA LEU A 81 -13.87 7.82 -7.02
C LEU A 81 -13.25 6.44 -6.95
N ASN A 82 -12.03 6.31 -7.44
CA ASN A 82 -11.22 5.11 -7.23
C ASN A 82 -9.77 5.52 -6.95
N ALA A 83 -9.19 5.00 -5.87
CA ALA A 83 -7.83 5.32 -5.46
C ALA A 83 -6.80 4.89 -6.52
N SER A 84 -6.98 3.72 -7.16
CA SER A 84 -6.10 3.26 -8.24
C SER A 84 -6.11 4.21 -9.44
N VAL A 85 -7.29 4.74 -9.83
CA VAL A 85 -7.42 5.73 -10.90
C VAL A 85 -6.63 6.99 -10.57
N ASN A 86 -6.75 7.47 -9.35
CA ASN A 86 -6.04 8.66 -8.90
C ASN A 86 -4.53 8.47 -8.78
N CYS A 87 -4.08 7.29 -8.35
CA CYS A 87 -2.66 6.99 -8.23
C CYS A 87 -1.99 6.64 -9.57
N VAL A 88 -2.73 6.10 -10.54
CA VAL A 88 -2.14 5.49 -11.74
C VAL A 88 -2.75 6.03 -13.03
N ASP A 89 -4.06 5.82 -13.27
CA ASP A 89 -4.70 6.04 -14.58
C ASP A 89 -4.61 7.50 -15.04
N ARG A 90 -4.81 8.46 -14.13
CA ARG A 90 -4.75 9.90 -14.46
C ARG A 90 -3.36 10.31 -14.97
N HIS A 91 -2.32 9.54 -14.69
CA HIS A 91 -0.94 9.86 -15.09
C HIS A 91 -0.54 9.26 -16.43
N ILE A 92 -1.23 8.19 -16.91
CA ILE A 92 -0.85 7.53 -18.18
C ILE A 92 -1.33 8.27 -19.43
N ARG A 93 -2.28 9.20 -19.29
CA ARG A 93 -2.81 10.01 -20.42
C ARG A 93 -1.99 11.28 -20.67
N GLY A 94 -0.98 11.57 -19.87
CA GLY A 94 -0.20 12.81 -19.91
C GLY A 94 1.31 12.57 -19.91
N PRO A 95 2.10 13.62 -19.67
CA PRO A 95 3.57 13.59 -19.76
C PRO A 95 4.23 12.67 -18.72
N ARG A 96 3.48 12.25 -17.69
CA ARG A 96 4.01 11.34 -16.66
C ARG A 96 3.99 9.87 -17.07
N ARG A 97 3.39 9.51 -18.20
CA ARG A 97 3.24 8.12 -18.66
C ARG A 97 4.53 7.30 -18.55
N ASN A 98 5.64 7.86 -19.03
CA ASN A 98 6.94 7.21 -19.07
C ASN A 98 7.87 7.63 -17.91
N LYS A 99 7.36 8.41 -16.95
CA LYS A 99 8.11 8.75 -15.73
C LYS A 99 8.14 7.52 -14.82
N ALA A 100 9.26 7.34 -14.12
CA ALA A 100 9.36 6.32 -13.07
C ALA A 100 8.30 6.56 -11.99
N ALA A 101 7.46 5.56 -11.75
CA ALA A 101 6.48 5.51 -10.67
C ALA A 101 7.04 4.77 -9.45
N ILE A 102 7.80 3.71 -9.69
CA ILE A 102 8.47 2.92 -8.66
C ILE A 102 9.93 2.77 -9.07
N VAL A 103 10.85 3.11 -8.18
CA VAL A 103 12.26 2.77 -8.24
C VAL A 103 12.54 1.89 -7.03
N TRP A 104 12.84 0.63 -7.28
CA TRP A 104 13.00 -0.37 -6.25
C TRP A 104 14.41 -0.97 -6.29
N GLU A 105 14.98 -1.17 -5.10
CA GLU A 105 16.23 -1.86 -4.88
C GLU A 105 16.03 -2.92 -3.80
N GLY A 106 16.28 -4.19 -4.15
CA GLY A 106 16.23 -5.30 -3.22
C GLY A 106 17.48 -5.39 -2.35
N GLU A 107 17.37 -6.01 -1.18
CA GLU A 107 18.51 -6.18 -0.27
C GLU A 107 19.71 -6.89 -0.91
N PRO A 108 19.57 -7.89 -1.80
CA PRO A 108 20.69 -8.48 -2.56
C PRO A 108 21.28 -7.56 -3.64
N GLY A 109 20.76 -6.34 -3.82
CA GLY A 109 21.24 -5.37 -4.82
C GLY A 109 20.56 -5.45 -6.18
N ASP A 110 19.56 -6.29 -6.35
CA ASP A 110 18.72 -6.32 -7.54
C ASP A 110 17.83 -5.07 -7.62
N ARG A 111 17.60 -4.57 -8.85
CA ARG A 111 16.91 -3.30 -9.07
C ARG A 111 15.82 -3.46 -10.12
N ARG A 112 14.72 -2.76 -9.92
CA ARG A 112 13.62 -2.63 -10.88
C ARG A 112 13.11 -1.20 -10.91
N THR A 113 12.82 -0.71 -12.11
CA THR A 113 12.12 0.58 -12.28
C THR A 113 10.86 0.32 -13.09
N LEU A 114 9.72 0.75 -12.56
CA LEU A 114 8.44 0.71 -13.25
C LEU A 114 8.02 2.14 -13.59
N THR A 115 7.68 2.38 -14.86
CA THR A 115 7.00 3.62 -15.26
C THR A 115 5.54 3.61 -14.79
N TYR A 116 4.86 4.77 -14.84
CA TYR A 116 3.40 4.80 -14.60
C TYR A 116 2.64 3.89 -15.55
N PHE A 117 3.11 3.74 -16.80
CA PHE A 117 2.47 2.85 -17.76
C PHE A 117 2.70 1.37 -17.43
N ASP A 118 3.90 0.99 -16.99
CA ASP A 118 4.18 -0.37 -16.52
C ASP A 118 3.33 -0.70 -15.30
N LEU A 119 3.25 0.23 -14.35
CA LEU A 119 2.43 0.07 -13.15
C LEU A 119 0.94 -0.09 -13.52
N TYR A 120 0.42 0.75 -14.42
CA TYR A 120 -0.95 0.64 -14.92
C TYR A 120 -1.24 -0.74 -15.49
N ARG A 121 -0.36 -1.26 -16.36
CA ARG A 121 -0.51 -2.57 -16.98
C ARG A 121 -0.54 -3.67 -15.94
N GLN A 122 0.44 -3.68 -15.01
CA GLN A 122 0.56 -4.71 -13.99
C GLN A 122 -0.60 -4.66 -12.98
N VAL A 123 -1.04 -3.47 -12.59
CA VAL A 123 -2.23 -3.29 -11.72
C VAL A 123 -3.49 -3.80 -12.41
N SER A 124 -3.70 -3.48 -13.69
CA SER A 124 -4.86 -3.94 -14.45
C SER A 124 -4.87 -5.46 -14.65
N GLN A 125 -3.71 -6.03 -14.99
CA GLN A 125 -3.56 -7.49 -15.09
C GLN A 125 -3.88 -8.17 -13.77
N PHE A 126 -3.29 -7.70 -12.66
CA PHE A 126 -3.48 -8.31 -11.36
C PHE A 126 -4.91 -8.14 -10.82
N ALA A 127 -5.56 -7.02 -11.13
CA ALA A 127 -6.99 -6.82 -10.87
C ALA A 127 -7.85 -7.90 -11.56
N ASN A 128 -7.55 -8.20 -12.84
CA ASN A 128 -8.24 -9.26 -13.57
C ASN A 128 -7.93 -10.66 -13.03
N VAL A 129 -6.69 -10.91 -12.62
CA VAL A 129 -6.32 -12.16 -11.91
C VAL A 129 -7.17 -12.34 -10.66
N MET A 130 -7.28 -11.34 -9.81
CA MET A 130 -8.10 -11.45 -8.60
C MET A 130 -9.59 -11.68 -8.92
N ARG A 131 -10.13 -10.99 -9.95
CA ARG A 131 -11.50 -11.23 -10.41
C ARG A 131 -11.72 -12.67 -10.93
N SER A 132 -10.74 -13.24 -11.62
CA SER A 132 -10.84 -14.63 -12.11
C SER A 132 -10.84 -15.66 -10.97
N LEU A 133 -10.23 -15.34 -9.83
CA LEU A 133 -10.30 -16.10 -8.59
C LEU A 133 -11.56 -15.79 -7.75
N GLY A 134 -12.48 -14.98 -8.28
CA GLY A 134 -13.77 -14.70 -7.66
C GLY A 134 -13.76 -13.58 -6.62
N VAL A 135 -12.68 -12.80 -6.50
CA VAL A 135 -12.64 -11.63 -5.62
C VAL A 135 -13.57 -10.53 -6.16
N LYS A 136 -14.40 -9.96 -5.29
CA LYS A 136 -15.41 -8.96 -5.60
C LYS A 136 -15.25 -7.73 -4.72
N ARG A 137 -15.95 -6.64 -5.10
CA ARG A 137 -16.08 -5.45 -4.26
C ARG A 137 -16.50 -5.82 -2.83
N GLY A 138 -15.80 -5.29 -1.85
CA GLY A 138 -16.03 -5.51 -0.43
C GLY A 138 -15.38 -6.79 0.14
N ASP A 139 -14.82 -7.68 -0.71
CA ASP A 139 -14.01 -8.80 -0.20
C ASP A 139 -12.70 -8.29 0.41
N ARG A 140 -12.21 -9.00 1.43
CA ARG A 140 -10.95 -8.65 2.08
C ARG A 140 -9.84 -9.56 1.60
N VAL A 141 -8.70 -8.93 1.28
CA VAL A 141 -7.49 -9.58 0.76
C VAL A 141 -6.35 -9.34 1.72
N ALA A 142 -5.76 -10.39 2.27
CA ALA A 142 -4.55 -10.30 3.07
C ALA A 142 -3.32 -10.23 2.16
N ILE A 143 -2.41 -9.30 2.43
CA ILE A 143 -1.16 -9.13 1.69
C ILE A 143 0.00 -9.30 2.66
N TYR A 144 0.71 -10.42 2.56
CA TYR A 144 1.87 -10.77 3.38
C TYR A 144 3.10 -10.90 2.49
N LEU A 145 3.63 -9.75 2.07
CA LEU A 145 4.74 -9.63 1.13
C LEU A 145 5.94 -8.90 1.75
N PRO A 146 7.16 -9.16 1.27
CA PRO A 146 8.28 -8.27 1.51
C PRO A 146 8.08 -6.95 0.74
N LEU A 147 8.94 -5.96 0.98
CA LEU A 147 8.89 -4.67 0.28
C LEU A 147 9.39 -4.82 -1.17
N ILE A 148 8.53 -5.34 -2.02
CA ILE A 148 8.75 -5.54 -3.46
C ILE A 148 7.67 -4.79 -4.27
N PRO A 149 7.89 -4.48 -5.55
CA PRO A 149 6.90 -3.77 -6.38
C PRO A 149 5.53 -4.44 -6.41
N GLU A 150 5.47 -5.77 -6.32
CA GLU A 150 4.23 -6.55 -6.29
C GLU A 150 3.33 -6.20 -5.10
N LEU A 151 3.90 -5.71 -3.99
CA LEU A 151 3.12 -5.19 -2.85
C LEU A 151 2.26 -3.99 -3.27
N SER A 152 2.87 -2.99 -3.90
CA SER A 152 2.15 -1.80 -4.37
C SER A 152 1.16 -2.14 -5.48
N ILE A 153 1.53 -3.07 -6.38
CA ILE A 153 0.65 -3.57 -7.44
C ILE A 153 -0.59 -4.23 -6.83
N ALA A 154 -0.42 -5.08 -5.81
CA ALA A 154 -1.51 -5.77 -5.13
C ALA A 154 -2.47 -4.80 -4.43
N MET A 155 -1.93 -3.82 -3.69
CA MET A 155 -2.73 -2.78 -3.03
C MET A 155 -3.57 -1.99 -4.04
N LEU A 156 -2.95 -1.53 -5.12
CA LEU A 156 -3.62 -0.76 -6.17
C LEU A 156 -4.62 -1.59 -6.97
N ALA A 157 -4.36 -2.88 -7.17
CA ALA A 157 -5.27 -3.79 -7.83
C ALA A 157 -6.50 -4.09 -6.96
N CYS A 158 -6.34 -4.26 -5.63
CA CYS A 158 -7.45 -4.33 -4.69
C CYS A 158 -8.32 -3.06 -4.76
N ALA A 159 -7.70 -1.88 -4.65
CA ALA A 159 -8.40 -0.61 -4.77
C ALA A 159 -9.14 -0.47 -6.10
N ARG A 160 -8.55 -0.98 -7.21
CA ARG A 160 -9.18 -0.94 -8.54
C ARG A 160 -10.49 -1.69 -8.62
N ILE A 161 -10.56 -2.87 -8.01
CA ILE A 161 -11.75 -3.73 -8.00
C ILE A 161 -12.67 -3.52 -6.79
N GLY A 162 -12.36 -2.55 -5.93
CA GLY A 162 -13.13 -2.27 -4.72
C GLY A 162 -12.99 -3.34 -3.63
N ALA A 163 -11.93 -4.14 -3.66
CA ALA A 163 -11.59 -5.06 -2.58
C ALA A 163 -10.81 -4.32 -1.48
N VAL A 164 -11.08 -4.67 -0.24
CA VAL A 164 -10.37 -4.12 0.94
C VAL A 164 -9.07 -4.89 1.15
N HIS A 165 -7.95 -4.20 1.23
CA HIS A 165 -6.66 -4.87 1.46
C HIS A 165 -6.16 -4.70 2.89
N SER A 166 -5.69 -5.80 3.48
CA SER A 166 -5.03 -5.81 4.78
C SER A 166 -3.56 -6.19 4.60
N VAL A 167 -2.67 -5.19 4.72
CA VAL A 167 -1.23 -5.41 4.58
C VAL A 167 -0.64 -5.85 5.90
N VAL A 168 -0.03 -7.02 5.90
CA VAL A 168 0.66 -7.61 7.04
C VAL A 168 2.16 -7.55 6.79
N PHE A 169 2.89 -6.97 7.72
CA PHE A 169 4.34 -6.86 7.60
C PHE A 169 5.00 -8.25 7.57
N GLY A 170 5.86 -8.49 6.55
CA GLY A 170 6.54 -9.76 6.32
C GLY A 170 7.49 -10.24 7.42
N GLY A 171 7.63 -9.48 8.51
CA GLY A 171 8.36 -9.86 9.71
C GLY A 171 7.47 -10.34 10.87
N PHE A 172 6.14 -10.37 10.69
CA PHE A 172 5.22 -10.87 11.71
C PHE A 172 5.17 -12.40 11.70
N SER A 173 4.84 -12.98 12.87
CA SER A 173 4.71 -14.42 13.05
C SER A 173 3.49 -14.99 12.31
N SER A 174 3.49 -16.30 12.09
CA SER A 174 2.36 -17.02 11.51
C SER A 174 1.07 -16.85 12.32
N GLU A 175 1.17 -16.74 13.63
CA GLU A 175 0.02 -16.47 14.53
C GLU A 175 -0.57 -15.10 14.26
N SER A 176 0.28 -14.08 14.19
CA SER A 176 -0.17 -12.70 13.91
C SER A 176 -0.82 -12.59 12.52
N LEU A 177 -0.32 -13.32 11.53
CA LEU A 177 -0.93 -13.41 10.21
C LEU A 177 -2.30 -14.08 10.27
N ARG A 178 -2.39 -15.23 10.95
CA ARG A 178 -3.64 -15.98 11.15
C ARG A 178 -4.72 -15.12 11.82
N ASP A 179 -4.35 -14.42 12.88
CA ASP A 179 -5.30 -13.63 13.65
C ASP A 179 -5.86 -12.47 12.82
N ARG A 180 -5.04 -11.79 12.02
CA ARG A 180 -5.48 -10.74 11.10
C ARG A 180 -6.36 -11.27 9.97
N ILE A 181 -6.04 -12.44 9.40
CA ILE A 181 -6.87 -13.09 8.38
C ILE A 181 -8.25 -13.41 8.95
N ASN A 182 -8.29 -13.96 10.16
CA ASN A 182 -9.54 -14.35 10.81
C ASN A 182 -10.37 -13.14 11.25
N ASP A 183 -9.73 -12.10 11.79
CA ASP A 183 -10.41 -10.88 12.19
C ASP A 183 -11.07 -10.19 10.98
N ALA A 184 -10.33 -10.01 9.90
CA ALA A 184 -10.85 -9.41 8.68
C ALA A 184 -11.69 -10.37 7.82
N GLN A 185 -11.71 -11.67 8.12
CA GLN A 185 -12.36 -12.72 7.27
C GLN A 185 -11.88 -12.65 5.83
N CYS A 186 -10.55 -12.57 5.63
CA CYS A 186 -9.96 -12.51 4.30
C CYS A 186 -10.24 -13.76 3.49
N THR A 187 -10.53 -13.60 2.19
CA THR A 187 -10.84 -14.70 1.27
C THR A 187 -9.68 -15.09 0.37
N LEU A 188 -8.73 -14.18 0.17
CA LEU A 188 -7.51 -14.36 -0.62
C LEU A 188 -6.30 -13.95 0.23
N LEU A 189 -5.22 -14.73 0.14
CA LEU A 189 -3.89 -14.37 0.65
C LEU A 189 -2.92 -14.18 -0.51
N ILE A 190 -2.20 -13.06 -0.51
CA ILE A 190 -1.09 -12.80 -1.43
C ILE A 190 0.20 -12.84 -0.61
N THR A 191 1.11 -13.74 -0.96
CA THR A 191 2.39 -13.91 -0.28
C THR A 191 3.54 -14.09 -1.29
N ALA A 192 4.75 -14.33 -0.81
CA ALA A 192 5.92 -14.67 -1.63
C ALA A 192 6.51 -16.01 -1.16
N ASP A 193 7.28 -16.66 -2.02
CA ASP A 193 8.09 -17.81 -1.63
C ASP A 193 8.99 -17.46 -0.44
N GLY A 194 9.53 -16.25 -0.39
CA GLY A 194 10.25 -15.69 0.73
C GLY A 194 10.69 -14.26 0.48
N GLY A 195 11.56 -13.75 1.34
CA GLY A 195 12.12 -12.42 1.22
C GLY A 195 13.51 -12.34 1.88
N TRP A 196 14.21 -11.26 1.63
CA TRP A 196 15.51 -10.98 2.25
C TRP A 196 15.33 -10.00 3.41
N ARG A 197 15.95 -10.26 4.54
CA ARG A 197 16.01 -9.37 5.69
C ARG A 197 17.29 -9.56 6.46
N ARG A 198 18.11 -8.50 6.60
CA ARG A 198 19.39 -8.50 7.30
C ARG A 198 20.35 -9.59 6.79
N GLY A 199 20.44 -9.74 5.48
CA GLY A 199 21.29 -10.73 4.83
C GLY A 199 20.79 -12.18 4.90
N GLN A 200 19.60 -12.41 5.45
CA GLN A 200 19.03 -13.74 5.60
C GLN A 200 17.71 -13.89 4.85
N VAL A 201 17.41 -15.11 4.43
CA VAL A 201 16.14 -15.45 3.81
C VAL A 201 15.07 -15.65 4.89
N VAL A 202 13.95 -14.97 4.75
CA VAL A 202 12.73 -15.19 5.53
C VAL A 202 11.78 -16.06 4.71
N PRO A 203 11.41 -17.28 5.16
CA PRO A 203 10.61 -18.23 4.39
C PRO A 203 9.11 -17.91 4.50
N LEU A 204 8.65 -16.84 3.82
CA LEU A 204 7.29 -16.31 3.96
C LEU A 204 6.21 -17.32 3.60
N LYS A 205 6.42 -18.14 2.56
CA LYS A 205 5.43 -19.19 2.19
C LYS A 205 5.25 -20.24 3.28
N GLN A 206 6.34 -20.67 3.93
CA GLN A 206 6.25 -21.63 5.03
C GLN A 206 5.51 -21.03 6.23
N MET A 207 5.78 -19.76 6.55
CA MET A 207 5.06 -19.01 7.60
C MET A 207 3.58 -18.85 7.26
N ALA A 208 3.26 -18.55 6.00
CA ALA A 208 1.89 -18.48 5.51
C ALA A 208 1.18 -19.83 5.60
N ASP A 209 1.84 -20.94 5.23
CA ASP A 209 1.26 -22.27 5.34
C ASP A 209 0.93 -22.67 6.79
N GLU A 210 1.75 -22.26 7.74
CA GLU A 210 1.46 -22.45 9.15
C GLU A 210 0.23 -21.65 9.60
N ALA A 211 0.13 -20.39 9.21
CA ALA A 211 -1.04 -19.55 9.48
C ALA A 211 -2.32 -20.14 8.87
N LEU A 212 -2.22 -20.68 7.66
CA LEU A 212 -3.35 -21.23 6.89
C LEU A 212 -3.97 -22.48 7.50
N LYS A 213 -3.31 -23.14 8.44
CA LYS A 213 -3.91 -24.27 9.18
C LYS A 213 -5.13 -23.83 10.01
N GLY A 214 -5.24 -22.56 10.35
CA GLY A 214 -6.32 -22.00 11.17
C GLY A 214 -7.10 -20.86 10.52
N THR A 215 -7.14 -20.75 9.18
CA THR A 215 -7.83 -19.67 8.45
C THR A 215 -8.80 -20.23 7.40
N PRO A 216 -9.97 -20.75 7.82
CA PRO A 216 -10.91 -21.42 6.93
C PRO A 216 -11.55 -20.51 5.87
N SER A 217 -11.46 -19.18 6.02
CA SER A 217 -11.99 -18.21 5.08
C SER A 217 -11.16 -18.09 3.79
N ILE A 218 -9.85 -18.42 3.84
CA ILE A 218 -8.96 -18.34 2.68
C ILE A 218 -9.30 -19.46 1.69
N LYS A 219 -9.64 -19.06 0.46
CA LYS A 219 -9.95 -19.95 -0.67
C LYS A 219 -8.73 -20.14 -1.54
N ASP A 220 -8.03 -19.07 -1.86
CA ASP A 220 -6.90 -19.03 -2.77
C ASP A 220 -5.68 -18.32 -2.14
N VAL A 221 -4.49 -18.74 -2.58
CA VAL A 221 -3.21 -18.15 -2.19
C VAL A 221 -2.41 -17.83 -3.45
N ILE A 222 -2.03 -16.58 -3.63
CA ILE A 222 -1.14 -16.17 -4.72
C ILE A 222 0.28 -16.03 -4.18
N VAL A 223 1.23 -16.72 -4.82
CA VAL A 223 2.63 -16.77 -4.40
C VAL A 223 3.52 -16.05 -5.42
N VAL A 224 4.16 -14.98 -4.99
CA VAL A 224 5.18 -14.26 -5.78
C VAL A 224 6.51 -15.01 -5.66
N GLN A 225 7.14 -15.29 -6.81
CA GLN A 225 8.48 -15.89 -6.83
C GLN A 225 9.53 -14.79 -6.67
N ARG A 226 10.09 -14.67 -5.46
CA ARG A 226 11.11 -13.68 -5.10
C ARG A 226 12.49 -14.30 -4.95
N LEU A 227 12.57 -15.55 -4.52
CA LEU A 227 13.80 -16.27 -4.20
C LEU A 227 14.27 -17.10 -5.37
N HIS A 228 14.80 -16.49 -6.43
CA HIS A 228 15.36 -17.22 -7.55
C HIS A 228 16.63 -17.99 -7.11
N GLY A 229 16.60 -19.33 -7.24
CA GLY A 229 17.75 -20.19 -6.94
C GLY A 229 18.08 -20.37 -5.44
N SER A 230 17.20 -19.95 -4.54
CA SER A 230 17.35 -20.21 -3.11
C SER A 230 17.03 -21.68 -2.77
N PRO A 231 17.74 -22.27 -1.77
CA PRO A 231 17.47 -23.65 -1.32
C PRO A 231 16.21 -23.77 -0.46
N VAL A 232 15.39 -22.73 -0.31
CA VAL A 232 14.13 -22.81 0.47
C VAL A 232 13.12 -23.67 -0.26
N GLU A 233 12.71 -24.75 0.38
CA GLU A 233 11.66 -25.63 -0.14
C GLU A 233 10.31 -24.92 -0.11
N ILE A 234 9.62 -24.89 -1.25
CA ILE A 234 8.32 -24.26 -1.42
C ILE A 234 7.27 -25.33 -1.71
N HIS A 235 6.34 -25.49 -0.78
CA HIS A 235 5.19 -26.36 -0.97
C HIS A 235 4.05 -25.56 -1.63
N ILE A 236 3.57 -26.03 -2.77
CA ILE A 236 2.42 -25.47 -3.50
C ILE A 236 1.27 -26.47 -3.39
N LYS A 237 0.23 -26.11 -2.65
CA LYS A 237 -0.97 -26.92 -2.50
C LYS A 237 -1.84 -26.78 -3.75
N GLU A 238 -1.99 -27.86 -4.51
CA GLU A 238 -2.83 -27.89 -5.71
C GLU A 238 -4.30 -27.51 -5.39
N GLY A 239 -4.90 -26.73 -6.30
CA GLY A 239 -6.27 -26.24 -6.16
C GLY A 239 -6.46 -25.05 -5.22
N ARG A 240 -5.40 -24.62 -4.49
CA ARG A 240 -5.42 -23.44 -3.62
C ARG A 240 -4.32 -22.44 -3.93
N ASP A 241 -3.11 -22.92 -4.20
CA ASP A 241 -1.92 -22.07 -4.33
C ASP A 241 -1.57 -21.86 -5.81
N HIS A 242 -1.39 -20.60 -6.17
CA HIS A 242 -1.17 -20.18 -7.54
C HIS A 242 0.10 -19.34 -7.64
N TRP A 243 0.96 -19.61 -8.64
CA TRP A 243 2.09 -18.77 -8.92
C TRP A 243 1.66 -17.45 -9.57
N TYR A 244 2.00 -16.32 -8.97
CA TYR A 244 1.72 -14.97 -9.48
C TYR A 244 2.11 -14.82 -10.96
N HIS A 245 3.35 -15.17 -11.31
CA HIS A 245 3.86 -14.98 -12.66
C HIS A 245 3.08 -15.82 -13.70
N ARG A 246 2.54 -16.98 -13.33
CA ARG A 246 1.72 -17.80 -14.25
C ARG A 246 0.34 -17.17 -14.47
N LEU A 247 -0.31 -16.73 -13.39
CA LEU A 247 -1.61 -16.07 -13.49
C LEU A 247 -1.54 -14.77 -14.32
N MET A 248 -0.41 -14.06 -14.24
CA MET A 248 -0.21 -12.80 -14.96
C MET A 248 -0.03 -12.99 -16.49
N LEU A 249 0.41 -14.17 -16.96
CA LEU A 249 0.70 -14.40 -18.40
C LEU A 249 -0.54 -14.20 -19.28
N ASP A 250 -1.69 -14.69 -18.87
CA ASP A 250 -2.92 -14.73 -19.66
C ASP A 250 -3.90 -13.60 -19.30
N ALA A 251 -3.57 -12.78 -18.28
CA ALA A 251 -4.44 -11.72 -17.82
C ALA A 251 -4.41 -10.50 -18.72
N SER A 252 -5.59 -9.95 -19.04
CA SER A 252 -5.73 -8.73 -19.84
C SER A 252 -5.08 -7.53 -19.18
N TYR A 253 -4.45 -6.65 -19.98
CA TYR A 253 -3.87 -5.37 -19.56
C TYR A 253 -4.92 -4.27 -19.32
N HIS A 254 -6.19 -4.55 -19.57
CA HIS A 254 -7.29 -3.63 -19.33
C HIS A 254 -8.24 -4.19 -18.29
N SER A 255 -8.56 -3.36 -17.30
CA SER A 255 -9.47 -3.69 -16.21
C SER A 255 -10.20 -2.41 -15.82
N ASP A 256 -11.53 -2.39 -15.93
CA ASP A 256 -12.31 -1.24 -15.52
C ASP A 256 -12.28 -1.07 -14.01
N PRO A 257 -12.10 0.17 -13.51
CA PRO A 257 -12.11 0.44 -12.09
C PRO A 257 -13.55 0.47 -11.55
N GLU A 258 -13.74 -0.02 -10.32
CA GLU A 258 -15.00 0.14 -9.60
C GLU A 258 -15.21 1.60 -9.17
N HIS A 259 -16.46 2.08 -9.26
CA HIS A 259 -16.86 3.38 -8.74
C HIS A 259 -17.17 3.23 -7.26
N MET A 260 -16.20 3.61 -6.41
CA MET A 260 -16.31 3.48 -4.96
C MET A 260 -16.88 4.75 -4.35
N ASP A 261 -17.79 4.60 -3.38
CA ASP A 261 -18.20 5.73 -2.55
C ASP A 261 -17.00 6.25 -1.75
N ALA A 262 -16.98 7.56 -1.46
CA ALA A 262 -15.91 8.17 -0.69
C ALA A 262 -15.79 7.57 0.73
N GLU A 263 -16.87 6.98 1.24
CA GLU A 263 -16.98 6.34 2.55
C GLU A 263 -16.72 4.82 2.51
N ASP A 264 -16.54 4.22 1.31
CA ASP A 264 -16.24 2.80 1.21
C ASP A 264 -14.85 2.49 1.82
N MET A 265 -14.76 1.39 2.53
CA MET A 265 -13.52 0.94 3.14
C MET A 265 -12.47 0.62 2.07
N LEU A 266 -11.26 1.18 2.22
CA LEU A 266 -10.13 0.96 1.32
C LEU A 266 -9.16 -0.09 1.88
N TYR A 267 -8.85 -0.03 3.19
CA TYR A 267 -7.90 -0.92 3.89
C TYR A 267 -8.16 -0.99 5.38
#